data_d2918a3c101c29c1316fccffd727002a
#
_entry.id   d2918a3c101c29c1316fccffd727002a
#
_cell.length_a   1.000
_cell.length_b   1.000
_cell.length_c   1.000
_cell.angle_alpha   90.00
_cell.angle_beta   90.00
_cell.angle_gamma   90.00
#
_symmetry.space_group_name_H-M   'P 1'
#
loop_
_entity.id
_entity.type
_entity.pdbx_description
1 polymer ?
#
loop_
_entity_poly.entity_id
_entity_poly.type
_entity_poly.pdbx_seq_one_letter_code
_entity_poly.pdbx_strand_id
1 'polypeptide(L)'
;MKKNSLLLLVLFFSASVFAQKESWKNLFDGKTLNGWKILNGKAKYQVVNSTIIGTTVKGEANSFLATNIDYGDFILELDLKVGNMNSGIQIRSFSDTSSKGINTKEKITDGRVRGYQVEIDPSDRAWSGGIYDEARRGWMYQTEMNPAAKSAFIKNGWNKYRIEAIGSVIRTWVNDIPVTYMVDDMNLSGFIALQVHGVKDREDGQQVQWKNIKIQTGAAMRPRPLDTKTPVANYTLNTISPQEKAQGFNLLFNGNNLEGWRSAGQTTPPEKGWQVDNGILHILPQVANQNSKFGDMVSINQFKAFELNFDFKLTEGANSGIKYFVTESGTSKAGLGLEYQILDDERHPDAKLGTEGNRTLSSLYDLIPADKLDARFQKKIGEWNHGKIVVYPNNLVQHWLNGFKVVEYKRGSNIYKVLVAHSKFVKSKNFGLAEKGPILLQDHGDAVFYKNIKIRELIN
;
A
#
# COMPACT_ATOMS: atom_id res chain seq x y z
N MET A 1 76.18 -7.44 -28.44
CA MET A 1 75.00 -7.15 -27.60
C MET A 1 73.85 -6.72 -28.50
N LYS A 2 72.90 -7.65 -28.79
CA LYS A 2 71.73 -7.34 -29.61
C LYS A 2 70.58 -7.01 -28.66
N LYS A 3 69.99 -5.79 -28.77
CA LYS A 3 68.79 -5.38 -28.06
C LYS A 3 67.57 -5.88 -28.82
N ASN A 4 66.79 -6.74 -28.20
CA ASN A 4 65.45 -7.15 -28.71
C ASN A 4 64.44 -6.15 -28.17
N SER A 5 63.83 -5.39 -29.05
CA SER A 5 62.65 -4.54 -28.71
C SER A 5 61.40 -5.40 -28.89
N LEU A 6 60.67 -5.62 -27.78
CA LEU A 6 59.38 -6.28 -27.74
C LEU A 6 58.29 -5.24 -28.03
N LEU A 7 57.63 -5.38 -29.19
CA LEU A 7 56.53 -4.51 -29.59
C LEU A 7 55.23 -5.09 -29.00
N LEU A 8 54.63 -4.40 -27.99
CA LEU A 8 53.38 -4.79 -27.36
C LEU A 8 52.22 -4.25 -28.21
N LEU A 9 51.54 -5.16 -28.93
CA LEU A 9 50.34 -4.84 -29.73
C LEU A 9 49.12 -4.80 -28.79
N VAL A 10 48.61 -3.60 -28.44
CA VAL A 10 47.39 -3.41 -27.66
C VAL A 10 46.21 -3.46 -28.65
N LEU A 11 45.50 -4.57 -28.66
CA LEU A 11 44.23 -4.71 -29.38
C LEU A 11 43.09 -4.02 -28.59
N PHE A 12 42.64 -2.86 -29.05
CA PHE A 12 41.40 -2.24 -28.59
C PHE A 12 40.21 -3.00 -29.15
N PHE A 13 39.56 -3.81 -28.30
CA PHE A 13 38.21 -4.30 -28.58
C PHE A 13 37.21 -3.18 -28.34
N SER A 14 36.79 -2.51 -29.40
CA SER A 14 35.62 -1.63 -29.34
C SER A 14 34.35 -2.49 -29.28
N ALA A 15 33.83 -2.68 -28.06
CA ALA A 15 32.48 -3.26 -27.89
C ALA A 15 31.47 -2.26 -28.40
N SER A 16 30.96 -2.48 -29.61
CA SER A 16 29.80 -1.75 -30.13
C SER A 16 28.58 -2.13 -29.28
N VAL A 17 28.22 -1.29 -28.31
CA VAL A 17 26.94 -1.37 -27.62
C VAL A 17 25.87 -1.00 -28.65
N PHE A 18 25.29 -1.98 -29.31
CA PHE A 18 24.07 -1.76 -30.07
C PHE A 18 22.98 -1.38 -29.10
N ALA A 19 22.66 -0.09 -29.02
CA ALA A 19 21.46 0.39 -28.35
C ALA A 19 20.26 -0.24 -29.07
N GLN A 20 19.68 -1.25 -28.46
CA GLN A 20 18.48 -1.91 -28.97
C GLN A 20 17.37 -0.86 -29.02
N LYS A 21 16.92 -0.51 -30.23
CA LYS A 21 15.90 0.50 -30.48
C LYS A 21 14.64 0.15 -29.69
N GLU A 22 14.16 1.07 -28.84
CA GLU A 22 12.88 0.91 -28.12
C GLU A 22 11.78 0.68 -29.16
N SER A 23 11.15 -0.49 -29.14
CA SER A 23 10.04 -0.78 -30.04
C SER A 23 8.71 -0.62 -29.31
N TRP A 24 8.07 0.52 -29.54
CA TRP A 24 6.71 0.78 -29.09
C TRP A 24 5.69 0.29 -30.13
N LYS A 25 4.63 -0.37 -29.66
CA LYS A 25 3.46 -0.70 -30.48
C LYS A 25 2.34 0.29 -30.13
N ASN A 26 1.77 0.95 -31.13
CA ASN A 26 0.62 1.79 -30.92
C ASN A 26 -0.61 0.92 -30.62
N LEU A 27 -1.32 1.21 -29.53
CA LEU A 27 -2.63 0.63 -29.19
C LEU A 27 -3.77 1.42 -29.86
N PHE A 28 -3.52 2.66 -30.21
CA PHE A 28 -4.43 3.52 -30.95
C PHE A 28 -3.76 4.01 -32.24
N ASP A 29 -4.42 3.82 -33.35
CA ASP A 29 -3.91 4.16 -34.69
C ASP A 29 -4.06 5.63 -35.05
N GLY A 30 -4.70 6.42 -34.17
CA GLY A 30 -5.02 7.84 -34.43
C GLY A 30 -6.24 8.07 -35.31
N LYS A 31 -6.92 7.02 -35.79
CA LYS A 31 -8.00 7.14 -36.81
C LYS A 31 -9.26 6.37 -36.41
N THR A 32 -9.13 5.19 -35.81
CA THR A 32 -10.24 4.28 -35.56
C THR A 32 -10.20 3.71 -34.14
N LEU A 33 -11.31 3.15 -33.66
CA LEU A 33 -11.37 2.37 -32.44
C LEU A 33 -11.19 0.87 -32.71
N ASN A 34 -10.58 0.49 -33.82
CA ASN A 34 -10.27 -0.91 -34.11
C ASN A 34 -9.35 -1.49 -33.01
N GLY A 35 -9.68 -2.68 -32.51
CA GLY A 35 -8.96 -3.31 -31.40
C GLY A 35 -9.52 -2.93 -30.02
N TRP A 36 -10.59 -2.13 -29.97
CA TRP A 36 -11.26 -1.71 -28.74
C TRP A 36 -12.75 -2.11 -28.74
N LYS A 37 -13.32 -2.28 -27.55
CA LYS A 37 -14.75 -2.53 -27.30
C LYS A 37 -15.23 -1.75 -26.08
N ILE A 38 -16.48 -1.33 -26.08
CA ILE A 38 -17.10 -0.64 -24.95
C ILE A 38 -17.67 -1.68 -24.00
N LEU A 39 -17.37 -1.55 -22.71
CA LEU A 39 -17.87 -2.38 -21.62
C LEU A 39 -18.59 -1.52 -20.58
N ASN A 40 -19.54 -2.11 -19.89
CA ASN A 40 -20.33 -1.54 -18.79
C ASN A 40 -21.32 -0.47 -19.32
N GLY A 41 -21.19 0.82 -18.94
CA GLY A 41 -22.13 1.89 -19.29
C GLY A 41 -22.20 2.23 -20.79
N LYS A 42 -22.86 3.37 -21.10
CA LYS A 42 -23.16 3.80 -22.48
C LYS A 42 -22.54 5.16 -22.84
N ALA A 43 -21.41 5.51 -22.24
CA ALA A 43 -20.67 6.72 -22.62
C ALA A 43 -20.31 6.68 -24.12
N LYS A 44 -20.24 7.85 -24.75
CA LYS A 44 -19.89 7.97 -26.16
C LYS A 44 -18.38 8.06 -26.33
N TYR A 45 -17.82 7.27 -27.25
CA TYR A 45 -16.42 7.34 -27.64
C TYR A 45 -16.32 7.66 -29.13
N GLN A 46 -15.54 8.64 -29.47
CA GLN A 46 -15.31 9.06 -30.87
C GLN A 46 -13.85 9.44 -31.09
N VAL A 47 -13.40 9.38 -32.34
CA VAL A 47 -12.05 9.83 -32.74
C VAL A 47 -12.15 11.16 -33.45
N VAL A 48 -11.46 12.17 -32.94
CA VAL A 48 -11.38 13.51 -33.54
C VAL A 48 -9.92 13.98 -33.45
N ASN A 49 -9.36 14.38 -34.59
CA ASN A 49 -7.98 14.89 -34.67
C ASN A 49 -6.95 14.02 -33.95
N SER A 50 -6.91 12.73 -34.26
CA SER A 50 -6.02 11.71 -33.65
C SER A 50 -6.14 11.60 -32.14
N THR A 51 -7.31 11.91 -31.58
CA THR A 51 -7.62 11.88 -30.16
C THR A 51 -8.89 11.06 -29.94
N ILE A 52 -8.89 10.13 -29.01
CA ILE A 52 -10.09 9.48 -28.51
C ILE A 52 -10.75 10.46 -27.53
N ILE A 53 -12.02 10.78 -27.76
CA ILE A 53 -12.84 11.61 -26.89
C ILE A 53 -13.93 10.73 -26.29
N GLY A 54 -13.90 10.57 -24.97
CA GLY A 54 -14.97 9.95 -24.20
C GLY A 54 -15.88 11.03 -23.62
N THR A 55 -17.20 10.89 -23.81
CA THR A 55 -18.18 11.87 -23.35
C THR A 55 -19.18 11.22 -22.42
N THR A 56 -19.42 11.81 -21.27
CA THR A 56 -20.39 11.36 -20.27
C THR A 56 -21.81 11.40 -20.82
N VAL A 57 -22.64 10.48 -20.32
CA VAL A 57 -24.08 10.44 -20.61
C VAL A 57 -24.81 10.41 -19.27
N LYS A 58 -25.77 11.31 -19.11
CA LYS A 58 -26.55 11.48 -17.90
C LYS A 58 -27.18 10.17 -17.41
N GLY A 59 -27.00 9.87 -16.11
CA GLY A 59 -27.59 8.69 -15.46
C GLY A 59 -26.93 7.36 -15.79
N GLU A 60 -25.89 7.34 -16.65
CA GLU A 60 -25.17 6.11 -16.99
C GLU A 60 -24.09 5.77 -15.96
N ALA A 61 -23.83 4.47 -15.81
CA ALA A 61 -22.72 3.96 -15.02
C ALA A 61 -21.36 4.23 -15.69
N ASN A 62 -20.26 3.95 -14.97
CA ASN A 62 -18.92 3.94 -15.54
C ASN A 62 -18.90 3.17 -16.86
N SER A 63 -18.30 3.74 -17.89
CA SER A 63 -18.10 3.09 -19.18
C SER A 63 -16.59 2.95 -19.44
N PHE A 64 -16.20 1.85 -20.08
CA PHE A 64 -14.80 1.51 -20.30
C PHE A 64 -14.57 1.13 -21.75
N LEU A 65 -13.70 1.87 -22.43
CA LEU A 65 -13.21 1.50 -23.76
C LEU A 65 -12.01 0.55 -23.55
N ALA A 66 -12.27 -0.75 -23.69
CA ALA A 66 -11.34 -1.82 -23.36
C ALA A 66 -10.66 -2.40 -24.60
N THR A 67 -9.39 -2.81 -24.46
CA THR A 67 -8.70 -3.57 -25.50
C THR A 67 -9.36 -4.94 -25.72
N ASN A 68 -9.36 -5.45 -26.96
CA ASN A 68 -9.92 -6.76 -27.30
C ASN A 68 -9.05 -7.91 -26.82
N ILE A 69 -7.78 -7.64 -26.45
CA ILE A 69 -6.82 -8.63 -25.95
C ILE A 69 -6.34 -8.25 -24.56
N ASP A 70 -5.93 -9.27 -23.82
CA ASP A 70 -5.36 -9.13 -22.48
C ASP A 70 -3.85 -8.93 -22.55
N TYR A 71 -3.31 -8.23 -21.55
CA TYR A 71 -1.88 -7.98 -21.37
C TYR A 71 -1.44 -8.48 -19.99
N GLY A 72 -0.34 -9.22 -19.94
CA GLY A 72 0.35 -9.62 -18.71
C GLY A 72 1.35 -8.56 -18.29
N ASP A 73 2.63 -8.79 -18.64
CA ASP A 73 3.69 -7.80 -18.41
C ASP A 73 3.75 -6.78 -19.53
N PHE A 74 3.74 -5.51 -19.16
CA PHE A 74 3.79 -4.41 -20.13
C PHE A 74 4.30 -3.10 -19.53
N ILE A 75 4.69 -2.20 -20.44
CA ILE A 75 4.88 -0.77 -20.18
C ILE A 75 3.93 -0.02 -21.09
N LEU A 76 3.04 0.79 -20.52
CA LEU A 76 2.06 1.61 -21.22
C LEU A 76 2.42 3.09 -21.09
N GLU A 77 2.40 3.83 -22.19
CA GLU A 77 2.43 5.29 -22.17
C GLU A 77 1.24 5.84 -22.94
N LEU A 78 0.68 6.92 -22.42
CA LEU A 78 -0.38 7.68 -23.09
C LEU A 78 -0.42 9.11 -22.57
N ASP A 79 -0.97 10.00 -23.39
CA ASP A 79 -1.33 11.34 -22.96
C ASP A 79 -2.84 11.43 -22.74
N LEU A 80 -3.23 12.09 -21.66
CA LEU A 80 -4.64 12.34 -21.36
C LEU A 80 -4.88 13.79 -20.93
N LYS A 81 -6.10 14.25 -21.19
CA LYS A 81 -6.61 15.53 -20.72
C LYS A 81 -8.03 15.37 -20.21
N VAL A 82 -8.31 15.93 -19.05
CA VAL A 82 -9.62 15.95 -18.44
C VAL A 82 -9.90 17.33 -17.84
N GLY A 83 -11.16 17.71 -17.79
CA GLY A 83 -11.62 18.90 -17.06
C GLY A 83 -11.73 18.63 -15.57
N ASN A 84 -12.93 18.81 -15.03
CA ASN A 84 -13.20 18.60 -13.59
C ASN A 84 -13.72 17.19 -13.26
N MET A 85 -13.95 16.34 -14.28
CA MET A 85 -14.48 15.00 -14.04
C MET A 85 -13.37 14.01 -13.65
N ASN A 86 -13.72 13.02 -12.84
CA ASN A 86 -12.88 11.86 -12.56
C ASN A 86 -12.79 10.93 -13.78
N SER A 87 -11.71 10.19 -13.90
CA SER A 87 -11.50 9.16 -14.91
C SER A 87 -10.51 8.12 -14.40
N GLY A 88 -10.13 7.13 -15.24
CA GLY A 88 -9.18 6.12 -14.89
C GLY A 88 -8.64 5.35 -16.08
N ILE A 89 -7.50 4.71 -15.90
CA ILE A 89 -6.91 3.76 -16.83
C ILE A 89 -6.94 2.38 -16.15
N GLN A 90 -7.83 1.51 -16.63
CA GLN A 90 -7.87 0.12 -16.16
C GLN A 90 -6.68 -0.65 -16.71
N ILE A 91 -6.08 -1.48 -15.88
CA ILE A 91 -4.97 -2.37 -16.25
C ILE A 91 -5.20 -3.76 -15.65
N ARG A 92 -4.82 -4.80 -16.40
CA ARG A 92 -5.00 -6.19 -15.95
C ARG A 92 -6.41 -6.44 -15.42
N SER A 93 -7.40 -5.82 -16.06
CA SER A 93 -8.80 -5.83 -15.63
C SER A 93 -9.62 -6.86 -16.38
N PHE A 94 -10.80 -7.16 -15.88
CA PHE A 94 -11.73 -8.16 -16.43
C PHE A 94 -13.19 -7.74 -16.18
N SER A 95 -14.13 -8.35 -16.90
CA SER A 95 -15.57 -8.04 -16.76
C SER A 95 -16.44 -9.25 -16.41
N ASP A 96 -15.88 -10.46 -16.39
CA ASP A 96 -16.55 -11.69 -16.01
C ASP A 96 -15.55 -12.72 -15.46
N THR A 97 -16.03 -13.87 -15.01
CA THR A 97 -15.18 -14.96 -14.50
C THR A 97 -14.50 -15.81 -15.58
N SER A 98 -14.76 -15.54 -16.85
CA SER A 98 -14.13 -16.27 -17.97
C SER A 98 -12.71 -15.80 -18.23
N SER A 99 -12.30 -14.67 -17.68
CA SER A 99 -10.94 -14.13 -17.82
C SER A 99 -9.94 -15.04 -17.11
N LYS A 100 -8.97 -15.58 -17.84
CA LYS A 100 -7.87 -16.38 -17.30
C LYS A 100 -7.05 -15.54 -16.33
N GLY A 101 -6.80 -16.04 -15.13
CA GLY A 101 -5.96 -15.39 -14.13
C GLY A 101 -6.70 -14.82 -12.92
N ILE A 102 -8.02 -15.01 -12.81
CA ILE A 102 -8.79 -14.58 -11.64
C ILE A 102 -8.72 -15.65 -10.55
N ASN A 103 -8.14 -15.32 -9.42
CA ASN A 103 -8.15 -16.16 -8.23
C ASN A 103 -9.39 -15.86 -7.36
N THR A 104 -10.60 -15.98 -7.91
CA THR A 104 -11.84 -15.85 -7.15
C THR A 104 -12.63 -17.13 -7.20
N LYS A 105 -13.12 -17.58 -6.03
CA LYS A 105 -14.01 -18.74 -5.91
C LYS A 105 -15.45 -18.41 -6.30
N GLU A 106 -15.78 -17.14 -6.52
CA GLU A 106 -17.13 -16.68 -6.84
C GLU A 106 -17.30 -16.48 -8.35
N LYS A 107 -18.38 -17.01 -8.88
CA LYS A 107 -18.79 -16.84 -10.27
C LYS A 107 -19.44 -15.46 -10.42
N ILE A 108 -18.70 -14.50 -10.98
CA ILE A 108 -19.17 -13.13 -11.21
C ILE A 108 -19.73 -13.05 -12.64
N THR A 109 -21.00 -12.74 -12.78
CA THR A 109 -21.72 -12.76 -14.07
C THR A 109 -22.47 -11.46 -14.38
N ASP A 110 -22.19 -10.39 -13.63
CA ASP A 110 -22.88 -9.11 -13.79
C ASP A 110 -22.33 -8.20 -14.90
N GLY A 111 -21.30 -8.67 -15.63
CA GLY A 111 -20.64 -7.92 -16.71
C GLY A 111 -19.85 -6.70 -16.26
N ARG A 112 -19.75 -6.45 -14.96
CA ARG A 112 -19.10 -5.27 -14.40
C ARG A 112 -17.57 -5.35 -14.54
N VAL A 113 -16.95 -4.25 -14.96
CA VAL A 113 -15.50 -4.14 -15.03
C VAL A 113 -14.90 -4.13 -13.62
N ARG A 114 -13.86 -4.94 -13.41
CA ARG A 114 -13.13 -5.09 -12.16
C ARG A 114 -11.62 -5.12 -12.41
N GLY A 115 -10.85 -4.68 -11.43
CA GLY A 115 -9.40 -4.74 -11.48
C GLY A 115 -8.72 -3.42 -11.16
N TYR A 116 -7.42 -3.36 -11.35
CA TYR A 116 -6.63 -2.18 -11.01
C TYR A 116 -6.95 -1.01 -11.94
N GLN A 117 -7.24 0.13 -11.35
CA GLN A 117 -7.41 1.42 -12.02
C GLN A 117 -6.29 2.36 -11.61
N VAL A 118 -5.53 2.83 -12.57
CA VAL A 118 -4.66 3.99 -12.38
C VAL A 118 -5.54 5.24 -12.44
N GLU A 119 -5.61 5.93 -11.32
CA GLU A 119 -6.55 7.02 -11.08
C GLU A 119 -6.23 8.28 -11.88
N ILE A 120 -7.27 8.97 -12.30
CA ILE A 120 -7.23 10.30 -12.87
C ILE A 120 -8.17 11.19 -12.06
N ASP A 121 -7.60 11.98 -11.14
CA ASP A 121 -8.33 12.79 -10.19
C ASP A 121 -7.90 14.25 -10.26
N PRO A 122 -8.65 15.12 -10.93
CA PRO A 122 -8.35 16.54 -11.03
C PRO A 122 -8.76 17.35 -9.79
N SER A 123 -9.39 16.72 -8.80
CA SER A 123 -9.83 17.39 -7.56
C SER A 123 -8.64 17.77 -6.66
N ASP A 124 -8.90 18.54 -5.61
CA ASP A 124 -7.88 18.96 -4.62
C ASP A 124 -7.35 17.79 -3.80
N ARG A 125 -8.01 16.64 -3.83
CA ARG A 125 -7.53 15.36 -3.29
C ARG A 125 -6.24 14.92 -3.96
N ALA A 126 -6.05 15.23 -5.28
CA ALA A 126 -4.84 15.02 -6.06
C ALA A 126 -4.35 13.56 -6.08
N TRP A 127 -5.25 12.59 -6.29
CA TRP A 127 -4.90 11.15 -6.28
C TRP A 127 -4.55 10.59 -7.68
N SER A 128 -4.34 11.46 -8.66
CA SER A 128 -3.91 11.07 -10.01
C SER A 128 -2.63 10.23 -9.98
N GLY A 129 -2.66 9.08 -10.67
CA GLY A 129 -1.57 8.10 -10.69
C GLY A 129 -1.60 7.10 -9.53
N GLY A 130 -2.46 7.28 -8.53
CA GLY A 130 -2.73 6.29 -7.48
C GLY A 130 -3.45 5.05 -8.03
N ILE A 131 -3.65 4.04 -7.20
CA ILE A 131 -4.31 2.78 -7.60
C ILE A 131 -5.60 2.57 -6.81
N TYR A 132 -6.68 2.40 -7.57
CA TYR A 132 -7.98 1.94 -7.08
C TYR A 132 -8.27 0.54 -7.62
N ASP A 133 -8.81 -0.36 -6.82
CA ASP A 133 -9.21 -1.70 -7.25
C ASP A 133 -10.73 -1.68 -7.55
N GLU A 134 -11.08 -1.38 -8.81
CA GLU A 134 -12.46 -1.15 -9.26
C GLU A 134 -13.35 -2.33 -8.93
N ALA A 135 -14.47 -2.03 -8.27
CA ALA A 135 -15.51 -2.98 -7.89
C ALA A 135 -15.04 -4.18 -7.05
N ARG A 136 -13.88 -4.06 -6.34
CA ARG A 136 -13.34 -5.08 -5.43
C ARG A 136 -12.88 -4.47 -4.11
N ARG A 137 -11.56 -4.18 -3.94
CA ARG A 137 -10.95 -3.79 -2.66
C ARG A 137 -10.92 -2.27 -2.41
N GLY A 138 -11.26 -1.45 -3.43
CA GLY A 138 -11.23 0.01 -3.33
C GLY A 138 -9.80 0.57 -3.38
N TRP A 139 -9.52 1.61 -2.59
CA TRP A 139 -8.23 2.29 -2.62
C TRP A 139 -7.10 1.40 -2.11
N MET A 140 -6.06 1.24 -2.93
CA MET A 140 -4.86 0.48 -2.63
C MET A 140 -3.62 1.37 -2.52
N TYR A 141 -3.56 2.49 -3.26
CA TYR A 141 -2.46 3.44 -3.17
C TYR A 141 -2.98 4.85 -3.41
N GLN A 142 -2.95 5.68 -2.38
CA GLN A 142 -3.30 7.10 -2.44
C GLN A 142 -2.04 7.96 -2.38
N THR A 143 -2.09 9.17 -2.92
CA THR A 143 -0.94 10.10 -2.91
C THR A 143 -0.60 10.64 -1.51
N GLU A 144 -1.45 10.42 -0.51
CA GLU A 144 -1.08 10.60 0.91
C GLU A 144 0.12 9.75 1.30
N MET A 145 0.26 8.56 0.72
CA MET A 145 1.44 7.70 0.92
C MET A 145 2.70 8.30 0.27
N ASN A 146 2.53 9.08 -0.82
CA ASN A 146 3.60 9.77 -1.55
C ASN A 146 3.26 11.25 -1.78
N PRO A 147 3.34 12.12 -0.75
CA PRO A 147 2.95 13.53 -0.87
C PRO A 147 3.69 14.30 -1.96
N ALA A 148 4.92 13.90 -2.31
CA ALA A 148 5.69 14.52 -3.39
C ALA A 148 5.02 14.39 -4.76
N ALA A 149 4.13 13.41 -4.94
CA ALA A 149 3.40 13.18 -6.19
C ALA A 149 2.13 14.03 -6.33
N LYS A 150 1.67 14.72 -5.29
CA LYS A 150 0.41 15.49 -5.33
C LYS A 150 0.41 16.60 -6.38
N SER A 151 1.57 17.15 -6.72
CA SER A 151 1.72 18.18 -7.75
C SER A 151 1.96 17.63 -9.16
N ALA A 152 1.94 16.32 -9.36
CA ALA A 152 2.30 15.69 -10.63
C ALA A 152 1.27 15.97 -11.75
N PHE A 153 -0.02 16.11 -11.41
CA PHE A 153 -1.10 16.29 -12.37
C PHE A 153 -1.37 17.76 -12.68
N ILE A 154 -1.48 18.08 -13.98
CA ILE A 154 -1.77 19.43 -14.49
C ILE A 154 -3.27 19.52 -14.82
N LYS A 155 -4.03 20.28 -14.03
CA LYS A 155 -5.47 20.53 -14.26
C LYS A 155 -5.70 21.19 -15.63
N ASN A 156 -6.70 20.72 -16.37
CA ASN A 156 -7.07 21.23 -17.69
C ASN A 156 -5.97 21.15 -18.76
N GLY A 157 -4.83 20.54 -18.46
CA GLY A 157 -3.70 20.33 -19.36
C GLY A 157 -3.60 18.90 -19.86
N TRP A 158 -2.72 18.67 -20.85
CA TRP A 158 -2.30 17.34 -21.22
C TRP A 158 -1.33 16.79 -20.17
N ASN A 159 -1.57 15.54 -19.74
CA ASN A 159 -0.74 14.83 -18.80
C ASN A 159 -0.23 13.54 -19.44
N LYS A 160 1.06 13.28 -19.34
CA LYS A 160 1.68 12.03 -19.76
C LYS A 160 1.62 11.04 -18.63
N TYR A 161 1.00 9.91 -18.86
CA TYR A 161 1.01 8.77 -17.94
C TYR A 161 1.96 7.71 -18.47
N ARG A 162 2.76 7.15 -17.57
CA ARG A 162 3.53 5.92 -17.77
C ARG A 162 3.15 4.92 -16.70
N ILE A 163 2.83 3.71 -17.12
CA ILE A 163 2.42 2.60 -16.26
C ILE A 163 3.31 1.41 -16.60
N GLU A 164 3.96 0.84 -15.60
CA GLU A 164 4.74 -0.38 -15.71
C GLU A 164 4.07 -1.45 -14.86
N ALA A 165 3.58 -2.53 -15.47
CA ALA A 165 3.02 -3.69 -14.82
C ALA A 165 3.88 -4.89 -15.19
N ILE A 166 4.80 -5.31 -14.30
CA ILE A 166 5.79 -6.36 -14.55
C ILE A 166 5.82 -7.33 -13.35
N GLY A 167 5.52 -8.60 -13.59
CA GLY A 167 5.26 -9.56 -12.52
C GLY A 167 4.16 -9.03 -11.60
N SER A 168 4.37 -9.08 -10.29
CA SER A 168 3.45 -8.52 -9.29
C SER A 168 3.61 -7.00 -9.07
N VAL A 169 4.57 -6.33 -9.72
CA VAL A 169 4.88 -4.92 -9.48
C VAL A 169 4.11 -4.03 -10.44
N ILE A 170 3.43 -3.02 -9.91
CA ILE A 170 2.77 -1.94 -10.64
C ILE A 170 3.40 -0.61 -10.23
N ARG A 171 3.96 0.12 -11.19
CA ARG A 171 4.55 1.44 -10.99
C ARG A 171 3.87 2.46 -11.90
N THR A 172 3.64 3.66 -11.39
CA THR A 172 3.03 4.73 -12.18
C THR A 172 3.83 6.02 -12.09
N TRP A 173 3.80 6.77 -13.17
CA TRP A 173 4.34 8.13 -13.27
C TRP A 173 3.30 9.02 -13.95
N VAL A 174 3.19 10.24 -13.46
CA VAL A 174 2.42 11.32 -14.08
C VAL A 174 3.39 12.46 -14.37
N ASN A 175 3.50 12.87 -15.64
CA ASN A 175 4.45 13.89 -16.08
C ASN A 175 5.88 13.64 -15.61
N ASP A 176 6.31 12.37 -15.74
CA ASP A 176 7.61 11.83 -15.31
C ASP A 176 7.89 11.86 -13.78
N ILE A 177 6.94 12.33 -12.97
CA ILE A 177 7.00 12.28 -11.50
C ILE A 177 6.52 10.89 -11.04
N PRO A 178 7.32 10.13 -10.26
CA PRO A 178 6.91 8.83 -9.76
C PRO A 178 5.79 8.97 -8.72
N VAL A 179 4.68 8.24 -8.90
CA VAL A 179 3.52 8.31 -8.03
C VAL A 179 3.37 7.05 -7.19
N THR A 180 3.28 5.90 -7.84
CA THR A 180 2.97 4.62 -7.18
C THR A 180 4.09 3.61 -7.36
N TYR A 181 4.38 2.87 -6.29
CA TYR A 181 5.02 1.57 -6.33
C TYR A 181 4.15 0.59 -5.52
N MET A 182 3.42 -0.27 -6.21
CA MET A 182 2.55 -1.26 -5.59
C MET A 182 2.98 -2.67 -5.99
N VAL A 183 2.89 -3.61 -5.05
CA VAL A 183 3.13 -5.04 -5.28
C VAL A 183 1.87 -5.80 -4.94
N ASP A 184 1.29 -6.48 -5.92
CA ASP A 184 0.07 -7.28 -5.75
C ASP A 184 0.01 -8.35 -6.84
N ASP A 185 -0.25 -9.58 -6.46
CA ASP A 185 -0.26 -10.75 -7.34
C ASP A 185 -1.67 -11.27 -7.66
N MET A 186 -2.71 -10.55 -7.26
CA MET A 186 -4.10 -10.98 -7.47
C MET A 186 -4.44 -11.10 -8.96
N ASN A 187 -4.01 -10.13 -9.78
CA ASN A 187 -4.22 -10.15 -11.23
C ASN A 187 -2.92 -9.88 -11.97
N LEU A 188 -2.39 -10.90 -12.65
CA LEU A 188 -1.16 -10.78 -13.45
C LEU A 188 -1.43 -10.53 -14.93
N SER A 189 -2.68 -10.57 -15.37
CA SER A 189 -3.09 -10.28 -16.76
C SER A 189 -4.54 -9.82 -16.83
N GLY A 190 -4.89 -9.18 -17.95
CA GLY A 190 -6.22 -8.69 -18.25
C GLY A 190 -6.18 -7.55 -19.26
N PHE A 191 -7.33 -7.01 -19.63
CA PHE A 191 -7.40 -5.93 -20.58
C PHE A 191 -6.93 -4.59 -20.00
N ILE A 192 -6.59 -3.66 -20.90
CA ILE A 192 -6.39 -2.25 -20.61
C ILE A 192 -7.66 -1.51 -21.04
N ALA A 193 -8.16 -0.54 -20.24
CA ALA A 193 -9.31 0.25 -20.66
C ALA A 193 -9.26 1.70 -20.20
N LEU A 194 -9.96 2.55 -20.94
CA LEU A 194 -10.07 3.98 -20.71
C LEU A 194 -11.46 4.28 -20.15
N GLN A 195 -11.52 4.82 -18.93
CA GLN A 195 -12.79 5.06 -18.23
C GLN A 195 -13.40 6.41 -18.62
N VAL A 196 -14.70 6.42 -18.89
CA VAL A 196 -15.57 7.58 -18.74
C VAL A 196 -16.39 7.35 -17.46
N HIS A 197 -16.14 8.17 -16.45
CA HIS A 197 -16.80 8.03 -15.15
C HIS A 197 -18.30 8.28 -15.28
N GLY A 198 -19.10 7.46 -14.60
CA GLY A 198 -20.55 7.61 -14.51
C GLY A 198 -20.91 8.92 -13.79
N VAL A 199 -21.85 9.64 -14.36
CA VAL A 199 -22.30 10.92 -13.81
C VAL A 199 -23.78 10.87 -13.49
N LYS A 200 -24.14 11.50 -12.38
CA LYS A 200 -25.53 11.79 -12.02
C LYS A 200 -26.01 13.01 -12.81
N ASP A 201 -27.15 13.53 -12.49
CA ASP A 201 -27.89 14.55 -13.27
C ASP A 201 -27.16 15.85 -13.64
N ARG A 202 -25.98 16.15 -13.11
CA ARG A 202 -25.33 17.47 -13.20
C ARG A 202 -24.18 17.58 -14.21
N GLU A 203 -23.71 16.48 -14.80
CA GLU A 203 -22.42 16.44 -15.48
C GLU A 203 -22.50 15.75 -16.86
N ASP A 204 -23.62 15.93 -17.55
CA ASP A 204 -23.79 15.45 -18.91
C ASP A 204 -22.87 16.20 -19.90
N GLY A 205 -22.33 15.50 -20.87
CA GLY A 205 -21.50 16.09 -21.92
C GLY A 205 -20.06 16.44 -21.52
N GLN A 206 -19.60 16.10 -20.30
CA GLN A 206 -18.18 16.27 -19.93
C GLN A 206 -17.29 15.32 -20.71
N GLN A 207 -16.06 15.76 -20.97
CA GLN A 207 -15.15 15.03 -21.84
C GLN A 207 -13.85 14.68 -21.14
N VAL A 208 -13.37 13.47 -21.44
CA VAL A 208 -12.00 13.04 -21.22
C VAL A 208 -11.38 12.69 -22.58
N GLN A 209 -10.11 13.02 -22.79
CA GLN A 209 -9.42 12.90 -24.06
C GLN A 209 -8.13 12.10 -23.90
N TRP A 210 -7.85 11.18 -24.83
CA TRP A 210 -6.64 10.35 -24.82
C TRP A 210 -6.00 10.31 -26.20
N LYS A 211 -4.67 10.34 -26.25
CA LYS A 211 -3.87 10.19 -27.48
C LYS A 211 -2.52 9.53 -27.17
N ASN A 212 -1.74 9.24 -28.22
CA ASN A 212 -0.38 8.69 -28.12
C ASN A 212 -0.31 7.40 -27.29
N ILE A 213 -1.36 6.56 -27.37
CA ILE A 213 -1.47 5.33 -26.59
C ILE A 213 -0.57 4.26 -27.19
N LYS A 214 0.48 3.89 -26.49
CA LYS A 214 1.50 2.94 -26.96
C LYS A 214 1.96 2.01 -25.85
N ILE A 215 2.38 0.80 -26.22
CA ILE A 215 2.75 -0.26 -25.30
C ILE A 215 4.07 -0.92 -25.69
N GLN A 216 4.84 -1.37 -24.71
CA GLN A 216 5.93 -2.33 -24.86
C GLN A 216 5.57 -3.61 -24.14
N THR A 217 5.89 -4.76 -24.73
CA THR A 217 5.71 -6.11 -24.15
C THR A 217 6.92 -6.99 -24.43
N GLY A 218 7.12 -8.02 -23.62
CA GLY A 218 8.20 -8.99 -23.81
C GLY A 218 9.58 -8.36 -23.82
N ALA A 219 10.45 -8.78 -24.73
CA ALA A 219 11.84 -8.32 -24.82
C ALA A 219 12.01 -6.83 -25.19
N ALA A 220 10.92 -6.17 -25.63
CA ALA A 220 10.94 -4.75 -25.97
C ALA A 220 10.83 -3.83 -24.74
N MET A 221 10.41 -4.35 -23.59
CA MET A 221 10.23 -3.55 -22.38
C MET A 221 11.55 -2.92 -21.91
N ARG A 222 11.45 -1.66 -21.53
CA ARG A 222 12.55 -0.89 -20.90
C ARG A 222 12.01 -0.22 -19.65
N PRO A 223 11.95 -0.97 -18.53
CA PRO A 223 11.48 -0.43 -17.26
C PRO A 223 12.45 0.64 -16.74
N ARG A 224 11.90 1.65 -16.06
CA ARG A 224 12.70 2.66 -15.37
C ARG A 224 13.49 2.03 -14.22
N PRO A 225 14.65 2.56 -13.85
CA PRO A 225 15.37 2.17 -12.65
C PRO A 225 14.49 2.23 -11.39
N LEU A 226 14.90 1.56 -10.31
CA LEU A 226 14.24 1.68 -9.03
C LEU A 226 14.42 3.12 -8.49
N ASP A 227 13.34 3.63 -7.90
CA ASP A 227 13.36 4.90 -7.17
C ASP A 227 13.12 4.63 -5.68
N THR A 228 14.17 4.66 -4.90
CA THR A 228 14.13 4.37 -3.45
C THR A 228 13.35 5.39 -2.64
N LYS A 229 12.89 6.50 -3.23
CA LYS A 229 12.11 7.54 -2.54
C LYS A 229 10.61 7.26 -2.57
N THR A 230 10.09 6.61 -3.63
CA THR A 230 8.68 6.27 -3.72
C THR A 230 8.32 5.20 -2.68
N PRO A 231 7.39 5.45 -1.76
CA PRO A 231 6.91 4.47 -0.80
C PRO A 231 6.28 3.26 -1.48
N VAL A 232 6.37 2.11 -0.85
CA VAL A 232 5.85 0.84 -1.38
C VAL A 232 4.58 0.45 -0.63
N ALA A 233 3.51 0.10 -1.36
CA ALA A 233 2.39 -0.68 -0.86
C ALA A 233 2.55 -2.12 -1.35
N ASN A 234 2.84 -3.05 -0.46
CA ASN A 234 3.07 -4.45 -0.80
C ASN A 234 1.98 -5.33 -0.19
N TYR A 235 1.14 -5.92 -1.04
CA TYR A 235 0.02 -6.78 -0.67
C TYR A 235 0.33 -8.28 -0.79
N THR A 236 1.52 -8.65 -1.27
CA THR A 236 1.95 -10.06 -1.32
C THR A 236 2.38 -10.55 0.06
N LEU A 237 1.99 -11.78 0.38
CA LEU A 237 2.08 -12.31 1.73
C LEU A 237 3.52 -12.51 2.19
N ASN A 238 3.92 -11.80 3.25
CA ASN A 238 5.23 -11.89 3.91
C ASN A 238 6.42 -11.84 2.95
N THR A 239 6.40 -10.87 2.04
CA THR A 239 7.47 -10.68 1.06
C THR A 239 8.11 -9.30 1.17
N ILE A 240 9.33 -9.19 0.70
CA ILE A 240 10.07 -7.94 0.52
C ILE A 240 10.31 -7.74 -0.97
N SER A 241 9.75 -6.69 -1.54
CA SER A 241 9.99 -6.33 -2.93
C SER A 241 11.42 -5.81 -3.15
N PRO A 242 11.91 -5.79 -4.40
CA PRO A 242 13.23 -5.21 -4.69
C PRO A 242 13.39 -3.77 -4.20
N GLN A 243 12.35 -2.96 -4.29
CA GLN A 243 12.37 -1.58 -3.81
C GLN A 243 12.41 -1.49 -2.28
N GLU A 244 11.60 -2.28 -1.58
CA GLU A 244 11.65 -2.35 -0.11
C GLU A 244 13.02 -2.80 0.38
N LYS A 245 13.62 -3.79 -0.29
CA LYS A 245 14.99 -4.23 0.01
C LYS A 245 16.00 -3.10 -0.18
N ALA A 246 15.90 -2.34 -1.27
CA ALA A 246 16.74 -1.17 -1.52
C ALA A 246 16.49 -0.03 -0.51
N GLN A 247 15.28 0.05 0.06
CA GLN A 247 14.93 0.97 1.15
C GLN A 247 15.38 0.49 2.54
N GLY A 248 15.95 -0.71 2.66
CA GLY A 248 16.44 -1.29 3.92
C GLY A 248 15.42 -2.07 4.74
N PHE A 249 14.24 -2.40 4.17
CA PHE A 249 13.25 -3.24 4.87
C PHE A 249 13.70 -4.68 4.99
N ASN A 250 13.40 -5.28 6.14
CA ASN A 250 13.51 -6.69 6.43
C ASN A 250 12.19 -7.19 7.02
N LEU A 251 11.87 -8.48 6.79
CA LEU A 251 10.74 -9.10 7.48
C LEU A 251 11.06 -9.24 8.97
N LEU A 252 10.15 -8.77 9.82
CA LEU A 252 10.17 -9.03 11.25
C LEU A 252 9.41 -10.32 11.58
N PHE A 253 8.49 -10.75 10.69
CA PHE A 253 7.82 -12.03 10.71
C PHE A 253 7.97 -12.71 9.33
N ASN A 254 8.55 -13.92 9.31
CA ASN A 254 8.89 -14.65 8.08
C ASN A 254 7.72 -15.42 7.45
N GLY A 255 6.56 -15.47 8.11
CA GLY A 255 5.38 -16.19 7.64
C GLY A 255 5.37 -17.69 7.94
N ASN A 256 6.45 -18.27 8.46
CA ASN A 256 6.58 -19.71 8.65
C ASN A 256 6.64 -20.12 10.14
N ASN A 257 7.30 -19.32 10.97
CA ASN A 257 7.53 -19.62 12.38
C ASN A 257 7.77 -18.33 13.18
N LEU A 258 8.03 -18.49 14.48
CA LEU A 258 8.29 -17.40 15.42
C LEU A 258 9.78 -17.06 15.57
N GLU A 259 10.61 -17.38 14.59
CA GLU A 259 12.03 -16.99 14.59
C GLU A 259 12.16 -15.45 14.66
N GLY A 260 13.07 -14.98 15.52
CA GLY A 260 13.22 -13.53 15.79
C GLY A 260 12.29 -13.01 16.89
N TRP A 261 11.42 -13.85 17.44
CA TRP A 261 10.50 -13.51 18.52
C TRP A 261 10.70 -14.38 19.77
N ARG A 262 10.30 -13.84 20.92
CA ARG A 262 10.28 -14.54 22.21
C ARG A 262 9.08 -14.09 23.06
N SER A 263 8.72 -14.86 24.06
CA SER A 263 7.74 -14.43 25.06
C SER A 263 8.29 -13.26 25.89
N ALA A 264 7.45 -12.31 26.27
CA ALA A 264 7.83 -11.25 27.19
C ALA A 264 8.29 -11.86 28.53
N GLY A 265 9.41 -11.35 29.05
CA GLY A 265 10.04 -11.86 30.27
C GLY A 265 10.75 -13.23 30.15
N GLN A 266 10.90 -13.77 28.93
CA GLN A 266 11.55 -15.05 28.64
C GLN A 266 12.55 -14.92 27.49
N THR A 267 13.34 -15.98 27.27
CA THR A 267 14.33 -16.03 26.16
C THR A 267 13.87 -16.89 24.98
N THR A 268 12.77 -17.62 25.13
CA THR A 268 12.24 -18.56 24.14
C THR A 268 10.94 -18.04 23.50
N PRO A 269 10.61 -18.46 22.28
CA PRO A 269 9.30 -18.21 21.70
C PRO A 269 8.14 -18.72 22.57
N PRO A 270 6.93 -18.16 22.43
CA PRO A 270 5.76 -18.67 23.14
C PRO A 270 5.42 -20.10 22.66
N GLU A 271 5.23 -21.02 23.60
CA GLU A 271 4.82 -22.40 23.33
C GLU A 271 3.31 -22.52 23.06
N LYS A 272 2.53 -21.54 23.52
CA LYS A 272 1.06 -21.53 23.46
C LYS A 272 0.57 -20.09 23.19
N GLY A 273 -0.66 -19.98 22.72
CA GLY A 273 -1.35 -18.71 22.53
C GLY A 273 -1.08 -18.02 21.21
N TRP A 274 0.07 -18.26 20.61
CA TRP A 274 0.44 -17.73 19.31
C TRP A 274 0.63 -18.86 18.31
N GLN A 275 -0.01 -18.74 17.13
CA GLN A 275 0.04 -19.75 16.07
C GLN A 275 0.34 -19.12 14.73
N VAL A 276 1.00 -19.89 13.86
CA VAL A 276 1.25 -19.50 12.46
C VAL A 276 0.53 -20.49 11.56
N ASP A 277 -0.45 -20.00 10.80
CA ASP A 277 -1.22 -20.79 9.84
C ASP A 277 -1.24 -20.10 8.48
N ASN A 278 -0.79 -20.78 7.43
CA ASN A 278 -0.79 -20.26 6.05
C ASN A 278 -0.18 -18.87 5.91
N GLY A 279 0.93 -18.61 6.62
CA GLY A 279 1.62 -17.32 6.60
C GLY A 279 0.99 -16.24 7.48
N ILE A 280 -0.03 -16.56 8.24
CA ILE A 280 -0.72 -15.64 9.15
C ILE A 280 -0.37 -15.98 10.59
N LEU A 281 0.14 -15.01 11.31
CA LEU A 281 0.35 -15.07 12.75
C LEU A 281 -0.95 -14.65 13.44
N HIS A 282 -1.41 -15.44 14.40
CA HIS A 282 -2.62 -15.10 15.15
C HIS A 282 -2.56 -15.53 16.61
N ILE A 283 -3.35 -14.82 17.41
CA ILE A 283 -3.59 -15.13 18.81
C ILE A 283 -4.74 -16.15 18.89
N LEU A 284 -4.52 -17.24 19.61
CA LEU A 284 -5.58 -18.19 19.90
C LEU A 284 -6.54 -17.58 20.94
N PRO A 285 -7.86 -17.56 20.67
CA PRO A 285 -8.82 -17.05 21.63
C PRO A 285 -8.79 -17.89 22.91
N GLN A 286 -8.95 -17.23 24.05
CA GLN A 286 -9.07 -17.94 25.31
C GLN A 286 -10.36 -18.78 25.33
N VAL A 287 -10.22 -20.04 25.78
CA VAL A 287 -11.38 -20.88 26.08
C VAL A 287 -12.05 -20.36 27.34
N ALA A 288 -13.38 -20.20 27.32
CA ALA A 288 -14.16 -19.78 28.47
C ALA A 288 -13.76 -20.59 29.72
N ASN A 289 -13.47 -19.92 30.85
CA ASN A 289 -13.02 -20.46 32.13
C ASN A 289 -11.50 -20.73 32.28
N GLN A 290 -10.65 -20.32 31.33
CA GLN A 290 -9.20 -20.28 31.56
C GLN A 290 -8.76 -18.81 31.67
N ASN A 291 -8.59 -18.31 32.89
CA ASN A 291 -8.20 -16.91 33.19
C ASN A 291 -6.74 -16.56 32.86
N SER A 292 -6.08 -17.28 31.96
CA SER A 292 -4.67 -17.04 31.69
C SER A 292 -4.45 -16.58 30.26
N LYS A 293 -4.15 -15.28 30.06
CA LYS A 293 -3.47 -14.79 28.87
C LYS A 293 -2.17 -15.58 28.74
N PHE A 294 -1.84 -15.97 27.50
CA PHE A 294 -0.60 -16.72 27.26
C PHE A 294 0.62 -15.81 27.41
N GLY A 295 0.46 -14.51 27.13
CA GLY A 295 1.44 -13.46 27.30
C GLY A 295 1.87 -12.80 26.00
N ASP A 296 2.40 -11.60 26.15
CA ASP A 296 2.88 -10.78 25.02
C ASP A 296 4.09 -11.44 24.35
N MET A 297 4.22 -11.19 23.04
CA MET A 297 5.36 -11.63 22.24
C MET A 297 6.21 -10.44 21.86
N VAL A 298 7.54 -10.52 22.03
CA VAL A 298 8.47 -9.43 21.77
C VAL A 298 9.54 -9.84 20.77
N SER A 299 9.96 -8.90 19.91
CA SER A 299 11.09 -9.11 19.02
C SER A 299 12.40 -9.26 19.81
N ILE A 300 13.31 -10.11 19.33
CA ILE A 300 14.67 -10.22 19.89
C ILE A 300 15.45 -8.93 19.67
N ASN A 301 15.33 -8.36 18.46
CA ASN A 301 15.98 -7.12 18.09
C ASN A 301 15.29 -5.91 18.72
N GLN A 302 16.07 -4.86 19.00
CA GLN A 302 15.61 -3.60 19.57
C GLN A 302 15.86 -2.47 18.57
N PHE A 303 14.94 -1.53 18.49
CA PHE A 303 14.93 -0.45 17.50
C PHE A 303 14.88 0.92 18.18
N LYS A 304 15.59 1.91 17.60
CA LYS A 304 15.65 3.30 18.07
C LYS A 304 14.84 4.24 17.18
N ALA A 305 15.15 4.25 15.90
CA ALA A 305 14.42 5.00 14.87
C ALA A 305 14.10 4.03 13.74
N PHE A 306 12.84 3.93 13.36
CA PHE A 306 12.39 2.88 12.47
C PHE A 306 11.09 3.24 11.74
N GLU A 307 10.83 2.55 10.65
CA GLU A 307 9.50 2.42 10.05
C GLU A 307 9.08 0.96 10.13
N LEU A 308 7.98 0.71 10.83
CA LEU A 308 7.34 -0.60 10.99
C LEU A 308 6.04 -0.62 10.20
N ASN A 309 5.90 -1.54 9.26
CA ASN A 309 4.67 -1.81 8.52
C ASN A 309 4.12 -3.16 8.94
N PHE A 310 2.80 -3.28 9.04
CA PHE A 310 2.12 -4.51 9.41
C PHE A 310 0.68 -4.51 8.93
N ASP A 311 0.16 -5.69 8.59
CA ASP A 311 -1.26 -5.88 8.37
C ASP A 311 -1.89 -6.59 9.56
N PHE A 312 -3.09 -6.17 9.94
CA PHE A 312 -3.84 -6.79 11.02
C PHE A 312 -5.33 -6.95 10.67
N LYS A 313 -5.96 -7.93 11.28
CA LYS A 313 -7.39 -8.20 11.14
C LYS A 313 -7.98 -8.52 12.51
N LEU A 314 -9.05 -7.81 12.86
CA LEU A 314 -9.79 -7.98 14.11
C LEU A 314 -10.96 -8.93 13.94
N THR A 315 -11.27 -9.69 15.00
CA THR A 315 -12.59 -10.29 15.20
C THR A 315 -13.50 -9.34 16.00
N GLU A 316 -14.78 -9.66 16.12
CA GLU A 316 -15.74 -8.86 16.88
C GLU A 316 -15.34 -8.75 18.35
N GLY A 317 -15.32 -7.52 18.86
CA GLY A 317 -14.96 -7.20 20.23
C GLY A 317 -13.49 -7.42 20.60
N ALA A 318 -12.62 -7.73 19.64
CA ALA A 318 -11.22 -8.06 19.93
C ALA A 318 -10.38 -6.83 20.32
N ASN A 319 -9.35 -7.11 21.14
CA ASN A 319 -8.34 -6.17 21.59
C ASN A 319 -6.93 -6.77 21.48
N SER A 320 -6.01 -5.97 20.99
CA SER A 320 -4.58 -6.21 20.91
C SER A 320 -3.85 -4.88 20.82
N GLY A 321 -2.55 -4.88 20.54
CA GLY A 321 -1.75 -3.68 20.32
C GLY A 321 -0.36 -3.99 19.85
N ILE A 322 0.27 -3.01 19.19
CA ILE A 322 1.71 -3.07 18.89
C ILE A 322 2.41 -2.04 19.75
N LYS A 323 3.27 -2.52 20.68
CA LYS A 323 4.04 -1.64 21.53
C LYS A 323 5.47 -1.48 21.02
N TYR A 324 6.04 -0.33 21.29
CA TYR A 324 7.41 0.02 20.93
C TYR A 324 8.06 0.84 22.06
N PHE A 325 9.39 0.90 22.08
CA PHE A 325 10.17 1.36 23.22
C PHE A 325 9.79 0.60 24.51
N VAL A 326 9.59 -0.70 24.35
CA VAL A 326 9.15 -1.57 25.45
C VAL A 326 10.26 -1.74 26.47
N THR A 327 9.88 -1.65 27.74
CA THR A 327 10.68 -2.05 28.88
C THR A 327 9.98 -3.23 29.58
N GLU A 328 10.74 -4.25 29.91
CA GLU A 328 10.26 -5.44 30.61
C GLU A 328 10.74 -5.40 32.07
N SER A 329 9.89 -5.79 33.02
CA SER A 329 10.24 -5.88 34.42
C SER A 329 10.30 -7.34 34.84
N GLY A 330 11.51 -7.88 35.01
CA GLY A 330 11.73 -9.23 35.47
C GLY A 330 11.06 -10.30 34.61
N THR A 331 10.31 -11.20 35.22
CA THR A 331 9.61 -12.32 34.59
C THR A 331 8.16 -11.98 34.17
N SER A 332 7.80 -10.72 34.14
CA SER A 332 6.46 -10.27 33.68
C SER A 332 6.17 -10.75 32.26
N LYS A 333 4.99 -11.34 32.06
CA LYS A 333 4.50 -11.76 30.75
C LYS A 333 3.98 -10.58 29.87
N ALA A 334 4.13 -9.35 30.36
CA ALA A 334 3.71 -8.13 29.68
C ALA A 334 4.84 -7.10 29.66
N GLY A 335 4.93 -6.33 28.60
CA GLY A 335 5.87 -5.21 28.46
C GLY A 335 5.17 -3.86 28.56
N LEU A 336 5.85 -2.88 29.15
CA LEU A 336 5.41 -1.48 29.22
C LEU A 336 6.06 -0.68 28.09
N GLY A 337 5.26 -0.05 27.25
CA GLY A 337 5.75 0.76 26.11
C GLY A 337 4.68 1.65 25.52
N LEU A 338 5.07 2.50 24.58
CA LEU A 338 4.13 3.23 23.73
C LEU A 338 3.36 2.24 22.86
N GLU A 339 2.08 2.49 22.62
CA GLU A 339 1.21 1.50 22.01
C GLU A 339 0.40 2.10 20.85
N TYR A 340 0.50 1.47 19.69
CA TYR A 340 -0.46 1.59 18.61
C TYR A 340 -1.62 0.64 18.92
N GLN A 341 -2.78 1.21 19.28
CA GLN A 341 -3.93 0.41 19.70
C GLN A 341 -4.55 -0.34 18.52
N ILE A 342 -4.90 -1.62 18.76
CA ILE A 342 -5.60 -2.49 17.79
C ILE A 342 -6.84 -3.05 18.49
N LEU A 343 -8.02 -2.48 18.19
CA LEU A 343 -9.22 -2.72 18.99
C LEU A 343 -10.49 -2.52 18.15
N ASP A 344 -11.56 -3.27 18.46
CA ASP A 344 -12.89 -3.02 17.93
C ASP A 344 -13.52 -1.82 18.66
N ASP A 345 -13.55 -0.67 18.00
CA ASP A 345 -14.03 0.60 18.58
C ASP A 345 -15.49 0.54 19.02
N GLU A 346 -16.31 -0.27 18.37
CA GLU A 346 -17.77 -0.33 18.62
C GLU A 346 -18.09 -1.24 19.81
N ARG A 347 -17.43 -2.41 19.89
CA ARG A 347 -17.82 -3.51 20.78
C ARG A 347 -16.93 -3.64 22.00
N HIS A 348 -15.62 -3.35 21.89
CA HIS A 348 -14.73 -3.53 23.04
C HIS A 348 -14.95 -2.42 24.07
N PRO A 349 -15.12 -2.76 25.37
CA PRO A 349 -15.44 -1.76 26.42
C PRO A 349 -14.34 -0.71 26.61
N ASP A 350 -13.07 -1.06 26.43
CA ASP A 350 -11.94 -0.14 26.63
C ASP A 350 -11.95 1.04 25.64
N ALA A 351 -12.53 0.88 24.45
CA ALA A 351 -12.69 1.98 23.49
C ALA A 351 -13.50 3.18 24.04
N LYS A 352 -14.38 2.92 25.01
CA LYS A 352 -15.27 3.89 25.66
C LYS A 352 -14.69 4.49 26.94
N LEU A 353 -13.53 3.98 27.33
CA LEU A 353 -12.76 4.50 28.46
C LEU A 353 -11.72 5.51 27.96
N GLY A 354 -11.02 6.18 28.90
CA GLY A 354 -10.04 7.22 28.57
C GLY A 354 -10.69 8.56 28.25
N THR A 355 -9.98 9.40 27.49
CA THR A 355 -10.39 10.76 27.16
C THR A 355 -10.48 10.95 25.66
N GLU A 356 -11.59 11.47 25.13
CA GLU A 356 -11.77 11.84 23.72
C GLU A 356 -11.42 10.73 22.71
N GLY A 357 -11.64 9.44 23.10
CA GLY A 357 -11.36 8.30 22.22
C GLY A 357 -9.88 7.92 22.11
N ASN A 358 -9.03 8.35 23.04
CA ASN A 358 -7.60 8.04 23.03
C ASN A 358 -7.25 6.55 23.30
N ARG A 359 -8.28 5.68 23.40
CA ARG A 359 -8.12 4.23 23.47
C ARG A 359 -8.74 3.49 22.30
N THR A 360 -9.11 4.19 21.24
CA THR A 360 -9.66 3.61 20.02
C THR A 360 -8.55 3.13 19.07
N LEU A 361 -8.91 2.39 18.03
CA LEU A 361 -8.00 1.85 17.01
C LEU A 361 -7.02 2.91 16.49
N SER A 362 -5.74 2.55 16.40
CA SER A 362 -4.61 3.36 15.91
C SER A 362 -4.22 4.56 16.79
N SER A 363 -4.92 4.82 17.88
CA SER A 363 -4.54 5.84 18.86
C SER A 363 -3.13 5.55 19.43
N LEU A 364 -2.45 6.60 19.92
CA LEU A 364 -1.40 6.40 20.92
C LEU A 364 -2.13 6.14 22.23
N TYR A 365 -2.22 4.87 22.59
CA TYR A 365 -3.10 4.38 23.64
C TYR A 365 -3.02 5.18 24.95
N ASP A 366 -4.19 5.63 25.41
CA ASP A 366 -4.40 6.44 26.63
C ASP A 366 -3.70 7.82 26.64
N LEU A 367 -3.15 8.26 25.48
CA LEU A 367 -2.46 9.54 25.34
C LEU A 367 -3.07 10.42 24.24
N ILE A 368 -3.11 9.95 22.98
CA ILE A 368 -3.54 10.76 21.84
C ILE A 368 -4.56 9.98 21.01
N PRO A 369 -5.77 10.51 20.80
CA PRO A 369 -6.74 9.87 19.92
C PRO A 369 -6.28 9.87 18.46
N ALA A 370 -6.65 8.83 17.71
CA ALA A 370 -6.45 8.79 16.27
C ALA A 370 -7.47 9.67 15.55
N ASP A 371 -7.02 10.49 14.62
CA ASP A 371 -7.89 11.24 13.72
C ASP A 371 -8.46 10.31 12.64
N LYS A 372 -9.71 9.89 12.83
CA LYS A 372 -10.44 8.95 11.98
C LYS A 372 -11.77 9.54 11.48
N LEU A 373 -11.81 10.84 11.21
CA LEU A 373 -13.04 11.52 10.77
C LEU A 373 -13.54 11.04 9.41
N ASP A 374 -12.67 10.43 8.59
CA ASP A 374 -13.04 9.86 7.30
C ASP A 374 -13.24 8.34 7.40
N ALA A 375 -14.41 7.85 7.00
CA ALA A 375 -14.76 6.42 7.02
C ALA A 375 -13.79 5.51 6.22
N ARG A 376 -12.95 6.08 5.33
CA ARG A 376 -11.92 5.34 4.59
C ARG A 376 -10.73 4.92 5.45
N PHE A 377 -10.54 5.51 6.62
CA PHE A 377 -9.40 5.24 7.49
C PHE A 377 -9.46 3.87 8.15
N GLN A 378 -10.63 3.25 8.25
CA GLN A 378 -10.82 1.98 8.93
C GLN A 378 -11.60 1.00 8.05
N LYS A 379 -11.13 -0.25 7.96
CA LYS A 379 -11.87 -1.34 7.32
C LYS A 379 -12.84 -1.97 8.31
N LYS A 380 -13.84 -2.68 7.80
CA LYS A 380 -14.82 -3.40 8.63
C LYS A 380 -14.14 -4.50 9.44
N ILE A 381 -14.78 -4.88 10.54
CA ILE A 381 -14.35 -6.07 11.32
C ILE A 381 -14.34 -7.30 10.40
N GLY A 382 -13.29 -8.11 10.52
CA GLY A 382 -13.04 -9.24 9.63
C GLY A 382 -12.26 -8.93 8.35
N GLU A 383 -12.05 -7.66 8.03
CA GLU A 383 -11.22 -7.22 6.91
C GLU A 383 -9.79 -6.85 7.36
N TRP A 384 -8.82 -6.95 6.45
CA TRP A 384 -7.45 -6.57 6.70
C TRP A 384 -7.26 -5.06 6.68
N ASN A 385 -6.65 -4.53 7.74
CA ASN A 385 -6.14 -3.16 7.82
C ASN A 385 -4.63 -3.15 7.66
N HIS A 386 -4.08 -2.06 7.12
CA HIS A 386 -2.65 -1.79 7.08
C HIS A 386 -2.28 -0.73 8.10
N GLY A 387 -1.44 -1.10 9.06
CA GLY A 387 -0.87 -0.21 10.06
C GLY A 387 0.58 0.14 9.75
N LYS A 388 0.98 1.38 10.09
CA LYS A 388 2.38 1.79 10.01
C LYS A 388 2.73 2.69 11.20
N ILE A 389 3.89 2.43 11.80
CA ILE A 389 4.50 3.27 12.83
C ILE A 389 5.81 3.80 12.29
N VAL A 390 6.00 5.12 12.32
CA VAL A 390 7.27 5.75 11.95
C VAL A 390 7.83 6.47 13.18
N VAL A 391 9.04 6.12 13.57
CA VAL A 391 9.80 6.81 14.60
C VAL A 391 11.04 7.42 13.96
N TYR A 392 11.04 8.71 13.80
CA TYR A 392 12.19 9.44 13.23
C TYR A 392 13.32 9.62 14.22
N PRO A 393 14.59 9.77 13.76
CA PRO A 393 15.74 10.02 14.63
C PRO A 393 15.59 11.23 15.56
N ASN A 394 14.81 12.23 15.16
CA ASN A 394 14.50 13.42 15.95
C ASN A 394 13.38 13.24 16.97
N ASN A 395 12.92 12.00 17.22
CA ASN A 395 11.80 11.64 18.08
C ASN A 395 10.40 12.11 17.63
N LEU A 396 10.23 12.54 16.38
CA LEU A 396 8.89 12.65 15.79
C LEU A 396 8.35 11.24 15.59
N VAL A 397 7.10 11.01 15.98
CA VAL A 397 6.43 9.70 15.84
C VAL A 397 5.12 9.89 15.11
N GLN A 398 4.81 8.97 14.21
CA GLN A 398 3.58 8.94 13.44
C GLN A 398 2.93 7.56 13.52
N HIS A 399 1.60 7.53 13.66
CA HIS A 399 0.78 6.36 13.39
C HIS A 399 0.00 6.58 12.09
N TRP A 400 -0.08 5.53 11.30
CA TRP A 400 -0.79 5.53 10.03
C TRP A 400 -1.77 4.35 9.98
N LEU A 401 -2.95 4.56 9.41
CA LEU A 401 -3.97 3.55 9.19
C LEU A 401 -4.42 3.60 7.73
N ASN A 402 -4.28 2.50 7.00
CA ASN A 402 -4.71 2.36 5.59
C ASN A 402 -4.23 3.51 4.67
N GLY A 403 -2.97 3.95 4.86
CA GLY A 403 -2.35 5.01 4.06
C GLY A 403 -2.59 6.44 4.57
N PHE A 404 -3.35 6.63 5.64
CA PHE A 404 -3.63 7.93 6.25
C PHE A 404 -2.89 8.11 7.57
N LYS A 405 -2.25 9.26 7.77
CA LYS A 405 -1.62 9.63 9.04
C LYS A 405 -2.72 10.01 10.03
N VAL A 406 -2.84 9.26 11.12
CA VAL A 406 -3.90 9.42 12.12
C VAL A 406 -3.40 9.93 13.48
N VAL A 407 -2.09 9.81 13.76
CA VAL A 407 -1.45 10.39 14.96
C VAL A 407 -0.08 10.93 14.57
N GLU A 408 0.28 12.09 15.12
CA GLU A 408 1.63 12.63 15.05
C GLU A 408 1.99 13.33 16.37
N TYR A 409 3.16 13.05 16.92
CA TYR A 409 3.63 13.68 18.14
C TYR A 409 5.16 13.67 18.27
N LYS A 410 5.69 14.53 19.13
CA LYS A 410 7.10 14.57 19.50
C LYS A 410 7.32 13.87 20.84
N ARG A 411 7.87 12.65 20.81
CA ARG A 411 8.22 11.87 22.00
C ARG A 411 9.18 12.65 22.90
N GLY A 412 8.90 12.70 24.21
CA GLY A 412 9.73 13.40 25.19
C GLY A 412 9.56 14.93 25.24
N SER A 413 8.69 15.50 24.39
CA SER A 413 8.34 16.95 24.46
C SER A 413 7.59 17.28 25.75
N ASN A 414 7.44 18.57 26.07
CA ASN A 414 6.66 18.98 27.23
C ASN A 414 5.17 18.57 27.08
N ILE A 415 4.61 18.67 25.88
CA ILE A 415 3.23 18.20 25.59
C ILE A 415 3.12 16.72 25.89
N TYR A 416 4.04 15.89 25.39
CA TYR A 416 4.08 14.46 25.67
C TYR A 416 4.13 14.17 27.19
N LYS A 417 4.97 14.88 27.93
CA LYS A 417 5.07 14.70 29.40
C LYS A 417 3.77 15.03 30.13
N VAL A 418 3.08 16.09 29.69
CA VAL A 418 1.75 16.47 30.22
C VAL A 418 0.72 15.37 29.94
N LEU A 419 0.68 14.84 28.70
CA LEU A 419 -0.22 13.73 28.36
C LEU A 419 0.03 12.50 29.25
N VAL A 420 1.28 12.11 29.46
CA VAL A 420 1.64 11.00 30.36
C VAL A 420 1.20 11.28 31.79
N ALA A 421 1.35 12.50 32.29
CA ALA A 421 0.94 12.89 33.63
C ALA A 421 -0.58 12.80 33.87
N HIS A 422 -1.37 12.92 32.78
CA HIS A 422 -2.84 12.81 32.84
C HIS A 422 -3.38 11.44 32.38
N SER A 423 -2.50 10.44 32.20
CA SER A 423 -2.86 9.09 31.75
C SER A 423 -2.72 8.05 32.86
N LYS A 424 -3.15 6.82 32.59
CA LYS A 424 -2.91 5.68 33.50
C LYS A 424 -1.40 5.43 33.75
N PHE A 425 -0.52 5.99 32.91
CA PHE A 425 0.92 5.81 33.00
C PHE A 425 1.62 6.84 33.92
N VAL A 426 0.88 7.70 34.61
CA VAL A 426 1.42 8.75 35.51
C VAL A 426 2.42 8.22 36.53
N LYS A 427 2.23 6.97 37.02
CA LYS A 427 3.15 6.32 37.98
C LYS A 427 4.35 5.63 37.29
N SER A 428 4.37 5.54 35.96
CA SER A 428 5.44 4.86 35.23
C SER A 428 6.57 5.82 34.91
N LYS A 429 7.64 5.75 35.70
CA LYS A 429 8.81 6.62 35.53
C LYS A 429 9.41 6.42 34.13
N ASN A 430 9.67 7.53 33.42
CA ASN A 430 10.23 7.54 32.08
C ASN A 430 9.42 6.73 31.04
N PHE A 431 8.10 6.67 31.16
CA PHE A 431 7.23 5.97 30.23
C PHE A 431 7.53 6.34 28.79
N GLY A 432 7.80 5.34 27.91
CA GLY A 432 8.10 5.51 26.50
C GLY A 432 9.38 6.28 26.18
N LEU A 433 10.26 6.55 27.14
CA LEU A 433 11.51 7.33 26.96
C LEU A 433 12.77 6.45 26.84
N ALA A 434 12.65 5.13 26.77
CA ALA A 434 13.79 4.26 26.48
C ALA A 434 14.49 4.68 25.20
N GLU A 435 15.81 4.59 25.14
CA GLU A 435 16.58 4.95 23.95
C GLU A 435 16.25 4.06 22.74
N LYS A 436 16.11 2.78 22.99
CA LYS A 436 15.66 1.74 22.05
C LYS A 436 14.83 0.69 22.81
N GLY A 437 14.06 -0.09 22.08
CA GLY A 437 13.30 -1.20 22.66
C GLY A 437 12.84 -2.19 21.59
N PRO A 438 12.42 -3.38 22.00
CA PRO A 438 11.81 -4.34 21.11
C PRO A 438 10.43 -3.86 20.63
N ILE A 439 9.95 -4.47 19.56
CA ILE A 439 8.55 -4.41 19.15
C ILE A 439 7.80 -5.52 19.88
N LEU A 440 6.64 -5.20 20.44
CA LEU A 440 5.80 -6.15 21.15
C LEU A 440 4.44 -6.27 20.50
N LEU A 441 3.98 -7.48 20.28
CA LEU A 441 2.60 -7.82 19.93
C LEU A 441 1.87 -8.23 21.19
N GLN A 442 0.76 -7.55 21.50
CA GLN A 442 0.03 -7.75 22.76
C GLN A 442 -0.95 -8.92 22.65
N ASP A 443 -0.92 -9.81 23.65
CA ASP A 443 -1.94 -10.82 23.90
C ASP A 443 -2.97 -10.28 24.89
N HIS A 444 -4.18 -10.03 24.41
CA HIS A 444 -5.31 -9.64 25.28
C HIS A 444 -6.33 -10.77 25.49
N GLY A 445 -6.09 -11.94 24.89
CA GLY A 445 -6.95 -13.12 24.97
C GLY A 445 -7.96 -13.22 23.81
N ASP A 446 -7.94 -12.27 22.91
CA ASP A 446 -8.85 -12.21 21.76
C ASP A 446 -8.15 -12.63 20.47
N ALA A 447 -8.91 -13.19 19.52
CA ALA A 447 -8.38 -13.59 18.23
C ALA A 447 -8.09 -12.34 17.37
N VAL A 448 -6.82 -12.04 17.19
CA VAL A 448 -6.31 -11.02 16.28
C VAL A 448 -5.28 -11.64 15.35
N PHE A 449 -5.30 -11.27 14.08
CA PHE A 449 -4.47 -11.83 13.03
C PHE A 449 -3.49 -10.79 12.51
N TYR A 450 -2.24 -11.23 12.25
CA TYR A 450 -1.15 -10.40 11.73
C TYR A 450 -0.47 -11.05 10.54
N LYS A 451 0.01 -10.24 9.59
CA LYS A 451 0.87 -10.63 8.48
C LYS A 451 1.69 -9.45 8.01
N ASN A 452 2.61 -9.68 7.07
CA ASN A 452 3.39 -8.61 6.42
C ASN A 452 4.11 -7.68 7.42
N ILE A 453 4.55 -8.23 8.57
CA ILE A 453 5.28 -7.44 9.56
C ILE A 453 6.70 -7.25 9.06
N LYS A 454 7.06 -6.01 8.73
CA LYS A 454 8.37 -5.64 8.20
C LYS A 454 8.85 -4.32 8.76
N ILE A 455 10.15 -4.20 8.93
CA ILE A 455 10.77 -3.06 9.57
C ILE A 455 12.02 -2.62 8.82
N ARG A 456 12.27 -1.32 8.81
CA ARG A 456 13.58 -0.75 8.46
C ARG A 456 14.03 0.23 9.54
N GLU A 457 15.34 0.30 9.77
CA GLU A 457 15.91 1.32 10.61
C GLU A 457 16.08 2.63 9.81
N LEU A 458 15.78 3.75 10.47
CA LEU A 458 15.97 5.08 9.92
C LEU A 458 17.29 5.66 10.46
N ILE A 459 18.23 5.86 9.56
CA ILE A 459 19.53 6.48 9.85
C ILE A 459 19.44 7.96 9.50
N ASN A 460 20.12 8.82 10.26
CA ASN A 460 20.20 10.28 10.01
C ASN A 460 20.78 10.61 8.62
#